data_d7b3ae762a05185a315928a9b41dfc1a
#
_entry.id   d7b3ae762a05185a315928a9b41dfc1a
#
_cell.length_a   1.000
_cell.length_b   1.000
_cell.length_c   1.000
_cell.angle_alpha   90.00
_cell.angle_beta   90.00
_cell.angle_gamma   90.00
#
_symmetry.space_group_name_H-M   'P 1'
#
loop_
_entity.id
_entity.type
_entity.pdbx_description
1 polymer ?
#
loop_
_entity_poly.entity_id
_entity_poly.type
_entity_poly.pdbx_seq_one_letter_code
_entity_poly.pdbx_strand_id
1 'polypeptide(L)'
;MKTMERNEAVRFETMKEGMPWDWESHPEFMDSIERTPKGVNMATFTPLGPLMMYVMGKEAAKSRKCNDDERKEICRLIEESMEAGSLGISAQRLGESSVQRDSDGTPMITDLMDEDDFVEFAKVLKKLGRGFIQVLGGDFDVNERLMEASGRPMIW
;
A
#
# COMPACT_ATOMS: atom_id res chain seq x y z
N MET A 1 5.81 -11.96 1.23
CA MET A 1 5.58 -13.26 1.92
C MET A 1 6.18 -13.34 3.32
N LYS A 2 7.50 -13.20 3.53
CA LYS A 2 8.12 -13.32 4.88
C LYS A 2 7.54 -12.34 5.91
N THR A 3 7.22 -11.12 5.51
CA THR A 3 6.56 -10.12 6.37
C THR A 3 5.15 -10.57 6.76
N MET A 4 4.40 -11.15 5.83
CA MET A 4 3.07 -11.73 6.12
C MET A 4 3.17 -12.95 7.04
N GLU A 5 4.16 -13.82 6.84
CA GLU A 5 4.40 -14.95 7.74
C GLU A 5 4.58 -14.47 9.19
N ARG A 6 5.34 -13.39 9.38
CA ARG A 6 5.59 -12.81 10.69
C ARG A 6 4.34 -12.19 11.34
N ASN A 7 3.57 -11.45 10.56
CA ASN A 7 2.45 -10.66 11.11
C ASN A 7 1.12 -11.41 11.11
N GLU A 8 0.89 -12.26 10.10
CA GLU A 8 -0.39 -12.94 9.89
C GLU A 8 -0.35 -14.44 10.28
N ALA A 9 0.81 -14.93 10.73
CA ALA A 9 1.03 -16.34 11.09
C ALA A 9 0.69 -17.35 9.98
N VAL A 10 0.71 -16.93 8.73
CA VAL A 10 0.55 -17.79 7.55
C VAL A 10 1.93 -18.21 7.06
N ARG A 11 2.23 -19.50 7.12
CA ARG A 11 3.55 -20.02 6.74
C ARG A 11 3.92 -19.64 5.30
N PHE A 12 5.18 -19.26 5.11
CA PHE A 12 5.75 -18.91 3.80
C PHE A 12 5.49 -20.00 2.74
N GLU A 13 5.75 -21.26 3.09
CA GLU A 13 5.54 -22.37 2.15
C GLU A 13 4.07 -22.55 1.77
N THR A 14 3.13 -22.34 2.72
CA THR A 14 1.70 -22.39 2.43
C THR A 14 1.28 -21.30 1.44
N MET A 15 1.78 -20.08 1.61
CA MET A 15 1.52 -18.98 0.68
C MET A 15 2.13 -19.25 -0.69
N LYS A 16 3.35 -19.82 -0.72
CA LYS A 16 4.06 -20.13 -1.95
C LYS A 16 3.35 -21.19 -2.78
N GLU A 17 2.79 -22.22 -2.13
CA GLU A 17 2.05 -23.29 -2.79
C GLU A 17 0.61 -22.91 -3.12
N GLY A 18 -0.02 -22.11 -2.27
CA GLY A 18 -1.45 -21.78 -2.37
C GLY A 18 -1.80 -20.60 -3.27
N MET A 19 -0.81 -19.86 -3.75
CA MET A 19 -1.04 -18.68 -4.60
C MET A 19 -0.27 -18.81 -5.92
N PRO A 20 -0.84 -18.36 -7.05
CA PRO A 20 -0.21 -18.53 -8.36
C PRO A 20 1.07 -17.74 -8.57
N TRP A 21 1.26 -16.59 -7.88
CA TRP A 21 2.42 -15.69 -8.01
C TRP A 21 2.75 -15.32 -9.45
N ASP A 22 1.71 -15.12 -10.27
CA ASP A 22 1.78 -14.86 -11.71
C ASP A 22 1.58 -13.38 -12.06
N TRP A 23 1.90 -12.48 -11.13
CA TRP A 23 1.79 -11.04 -11.29
C TRP A 23 3.05 -10.31 -10.81
N GLU A 24 3.32 -9.18 -11.41
CA GLU A 24 4.32 -8.19 -10.98
C GLU A 24 3.65 -6.86 -10.62
N SER A 25 2.71 -6.41 -11.44
CA SER A 25 1.95 -5.18 -11.23
C SER A 25 0.63 -5.43 -10.47
N HIS A 26 0.04 -4.36 -9.92
CA HIS A 26 -1.27 -4.46 -9.26
C HIS A 26 -2.42 -4.78 -10.25
N PRO A 27 -2.47 -4.27 -11.49
CA PRO A 27 -3.40 -4.75 -12.49
C PRO A 27 -3.32 -6.27 -12.74
N GLU A 28 -2.12 -6.80 -12.92
CA GLU A 28 -1.94 -8.26 -13.10
C GLU A 28 -2.38 -9.06 -11.88
N PHE A 29 -2.14 -8.52 -10.67
CA PHE A 29 -2.67 -9.12 -9.43
C PHE A 29 -4.20 -9.18 -9.44
N MET A 30 -4.87 -8.13 -9.89
CA MET A 30 -6.33 -8.12 -10.01
C MET A 30 -6.82 -9.12 -11.07
N ASP A 31 -6.12 -9.24 -12.20
CA ASP A 31 -6.40 -10.24 -13.21
C ASP A 31 -6.20 -11.66 -12.66
N SER A 32 -5.18 -11.89 -11.85
CA SER A 32 -4.95 -13.17 -11.17
C SER A 32 -6.08 -13.51 -10.20
N ILE A 33 -6.54 -12.53 -9.43
CA ILE A 33 -7.73 -12.70 -8.58
C ILE A 33 -8.95 -13.05 -9.44
N GLU A 34 -9.17 -12.36 -10.55
CA GLU A 34 -10.34 -12.60 -11.41
C GLU A 34 -10.35 -14.03 -11.98
N ARG A 35 -9.20 -14.54 -12.37
CA ARG A 35 -9.05 -15.94 -12.86
C ARG A 35 -9.23 -16.99 -11.77
N THR A 36 -9.03 -16.63 -10.50
CA THR A 36 -9.11 -17.59 -9.39
C THR A 36 -10.57 -17.84 -9.00
N PRO A 37 -11.05 -19.10 -8.98
CA PRO A 37 -12.41 -19.42 -8.53
C PRO A 37 -12.65 -18.96 -7.10
N LYS A 38 -13.72 -18.21 -6.86
CA LYS A 38 -14.06 -17.64 -5.57
C LYS A 38 -15.57 -17.61 -5.34
N GLY A 39 -15.98 -17.77 -4.11
CA GLY A 39 -17.39 -17.77 -3.70
C GLY A 39 -17.94 -16.41 -3.28
N VAL A 40 -17.11 -15.36 -3.30
CA VAL A 40 -17.46 -13.99 -2.88
C VAL A 40 -16.88 -12.99 -3.85
N ASN A 41 -17.48 -11.80 -3.90
CA ASN A 41 -16.89 -10.66 -4.61
C ASN A 41 -15.65 -10.18 -3.86
N MET A 42 -14.58 -9.87 -4.59
CA MET A 42 -13.35 -9.33 -4.03
C MET A 42 -13.07 -7.95 -4.62
N ALA A 43 -12.52 -7.10 -3.79
CA ALA A 43 -12.01 -5.79 -4.19
C ALA A 43 -10.74 -5.51 -3.38
N THR A 44 -9.80 -4.81 -3.96
CA THR A 44 -8.48 -4.58 -3.37
C THR A 44 -8.15 -3.11 -3.23
N PHE A 45 -7.27 -2.80 -2.31
CA PHE A 45 -6.57 -1.52 -2.23
C PHE A 45 -5.20 -1.64 -2.86
N THR A 46 -4.68 -0.52 -3.33
CA THR A 46 -3.29 -0.37 -3.70
C THR A 46 -2.44 -0.21 -2.44
N PRO A 47 -1.61 -1.19 -2.06
CA PRO A 47 -0.84 -1.13 -0.83
C PRO A 47 0.42 -0.28 -1.01
N LEU A 48 0.57 0.82 -0.25
CA LEU A 48 1.68 1.75 -0.42
C LEU A 48 3.05 1.15 -0.06
N GLY A 49 3.12 0.29 0.96
CA GLY A 49 4.39 -0.34 1.36
C GLY A 49 5.07 -1.14 0.23
N PRO A 50 4.38 -2.08 -0.42
CA PRO A 50 4.88 -2.77 -1.61
C PRO A 50 5.27 -1.84 -2.76
N LEU A 51 4.48 -0.78 -3.05
CA LEU A 51 4.83 0.18 -4.11
C LEU A 51 6.12 0.94 -3.80
N MET A 52 6.27 1.44 -2.57
CA MET A 52 7.50 2.11 -2.14
C MET A 52 8.70 1.16 -2.20
N MET A 53 8.51 -0.10 -1.80
CA MET A 53 9.55 -1.11 -1.89
C MET A 53 9.96 -1.37 -3.35
N TYR A 54 9.00 -1.42 -4.26
CA TYR A 54 9.23 -1.66 -5.70
C TYR A 54 10.02 -0.52 -6.35
N VAL A 55 9.64 0.73 -6.07
CA VAL A 55 10.23 1.91 -6.71
C VAL A 55 11.56 2.33 -6.08
N MET A 56 11.62 2.37 -4.75
CA MET A 56 12.77 2.89 -4.01
C MET A 56 13.75 1.78 -3.58
N GLY A 57 13.27 0.54 -3.47
CA GLY A 57 13.96 -0.51 -2.72
C GLY A 57 13.75 -0.39 -1.21
N LYS A 58 13.88 -1.51 -0.50
CA LYS A 58 13.56 -1.62 0.93
C LYS A 58 14.35 -0.63 1.80
N GLU A 59 15.66 -0.55 1.61
CA GLU A 59 16.56 0.27 2.44
C GLU A 59 16.26 1.77 2.29
N ALA A 60 16.11 2.24 1.05
CA ALA A 60 15.80 3.64 0.79
C ALA A 60 14.40 4.01 1.32
N ALA A 61 13.40 3.16 1.09
CA ALA A 61 12.03 3.39 1.55
C ALA A 61 11.90 3.44 3.09
N LYS A 62 12.85 2.88 3.83
CA LYS A 62 12.90 2.94 5.30
C LYS A 62 13.77 4.05 5.87
N SER A 63 14.61 4.68 5.05
CA SER A 63 15.63 5.61 5.55
C SER A 63 15.47 7.06 5.11
N ARG A 64 14.69 7.32 4.08
CA ARG A 64 14.49 8.66 3.52
C ARG A 64 13.15 8.79 2.82
N LYS A 65 12.74 10.03 2.60
CA LYS A 65 11.60 10.34 1.73
C LYS A 65 11.92 10.10 0.25
N CYS A 66 10.87 10.04 -0.57
CA CYS A 66 10.98 9.94 -2.01
C CYS A 66 11.72 11.13 -2.60
N ASN A 67 12.55 10.89 -3.62
CA ASN A 67 12.91 11.95 -4.53
C ASN A 67 11.76 12.22 -5.53
N ASP A 68 11.90 13.26 -6.36
CA ASP A 68 10.82 13.67 -7.26
C ASP A 68 10.45 12.62 -8.32
N ASP A 69 11.43 11.86 -8.81
CA ASP A 69 11.17 10.83 -9.82
C ASP A 69 10.53 9.59 -9.20
N GLU A 70 10.98 9.17 -8.02
CA GLU A 70 10.36 8.09 -7.24
C GLU A 70 8.90 8.43 -6.89
N ARG A 71 8.66 9.65 -6.43
CA ARG A 71 7.32 10.14 -6.10
C ARG A 71 6.40 10.14 -7.31
N LYS A 72 6.86 10.63 -8.46
CA LYS A 72 6.11 10.60 -9.72
C LYS A 72 5.78 9.17 -10.14
N GLU A 73 6.74 8.26 -10.04
CA GLU A 73 6.53 6.86 -10.41
C GLU A 73 5.53 6.17 -9.47
N ILE A 74 5.61 6.39 -8.16
CA ILE A 74 4.63 5.84 -7.22
C ILE A 74 3.23 6.40 -7.52
N CYS A 75 3.10 7.71 -7.77
CA CYS A 75 1.83 8.31 -8.17
C CYS A 75 1.28 7.70 -9.47
N ARG A 76 2.14 7.46 -10.46
CA ARG A 76 1.75 6.81 -11.73
C ARG A 76 1.24 5.37 -11.48
N LEU A 77 1.92 4.60 -10.65
CA LEU A 77 1.50 3.24 -10.29
C LEU A 77 0.19 3.21 -9.49
N ILE A 78 -0.06 4.22 -8.66
CA ILE A 78 -1.36 4.38 -8.00
C ILE A 78 -2.45 4.67 -9.04
N GLU A 79 -2.22 5.57 -10.00
CA GLU A 79 -3.17 5.85 -11.08
C GLU A 79 -3.49 4.57 -11.87
N GLU A 80 -2.46 3.84 -12.29
CA GLU A 80 -2.60 2.56 -13.00
C GLU A 80 -3.42 1.54 -12.22
N SER A 81 -3.15 1.39 -10.92
CA SER A 81 -3.89 0.51 -10.03
C SER A 81 -5.37 0.93 -9.90
N MET A 82 -5.62 2.23 -9.79
CA MET A 82 -6.97 2.78 -9.71
C MET A 82 -7.74 2.59 -11.02
N GLU A 83 -7.09 2.69 -12.17
CA GLU A 83 -7.68 2.43 -13.48
C GLU A 83 -8.05 0.95 -13.64
N ALA A 84 -7.25 0.04 -13.10
CA ALA A 84 -7.53 -1.39 -13.05
C ALA A 84 -8.65 -1.77 -12.07
N GLY A 85 -9.17 -0.84 -11.25
CA GLY A 85 -10.32 -1.07 -10.38
C GLY A 85 -10.00 -1.15 -8.89
N SER A 86 -8.81 -0.74 -8.45
CA SER A 86 -8.51 -0.59 -7.03
C SER A 86 -9.50 0.34 -6.33
N LEU A 87 -9.90 0.02 -5.11
CA LEU A 87 -10.79 0.85 -4.29
C LEU A 87 -10.15 2.14 -3.79
N GLY A 88 -8.83 2.22 -3.80
CA GLY A 88 -8.08 3.33 -3.25
C GLY A 88 -6.68 2.90 -2.81
N ILE A 89 -6.10 3.63 -1.88
CA ILE A 89 -4.78 3.34 -1.32
C ILE A 89 -4.88 2.87 0.13
N SER A 90 -3.93 2.03 0.55
CA SER A 90 -3.87 1.56 1.94
C SER A 90 -2.47 1.66 2.53
N ALA A 91 -2.41 2.01 3.82
CA ALA A 91 -1.18 2.05 4.60
C ALA A 91 -1.42 1.70 6.06
N GLN A 92 -0.44 1.05 6.67
CA GLN A 92 -0.30 0.98 8.12
C GLN A 92 0.54 2.18 8.59
N ARG A 93 0.11 2.84 9.66
CA ARG A 93 0.80 3.98 10.29
C ARG A 93 0.80 3.85 11.81
N LEU A 94 1.32 2.74 12.32
CA LEU A 94 1.39 2.46 13.77
C LEU A 94 2.68 3.01 14.40
N GLY A 95 3.59 3.57 13.60
CA GLY A 95 4.83 4.17 14.03
C GLY A 95 5.93 3.17 14.39
N GLU A 96 7.06 3.69 14.83
CA GLU A 96 8.27 2.90 15.14
C GLU A 96 8.08 1.87 16.26
N SER A 97 7.12 2.08 17.15
CA SER A 97 6.81 1.18 18.28
C SER A 97 5.82 0.08 17.94
N SER A 98 5.34 0.02 16.70
CA SER A 98 4.39 -1.00 16.24
C SER A 98 4.85 -2.41 16.60
N VAL A 99 3.88 -3.26 17.02
CA VAL A 99 4.12 -4.70 17.20
C VAL A 99 4.19 -5.44 15.88
N GLN A 100 3.58 -4.89 14.83
CA GLN A 100 3.71 -5.40 13.47
C GLN A 100 5.03 -4.94 12.86
N ARG A 101 5.84 -5.89 12.43
CA ARG A 101 7.19 -5.64 11.95
C ARG A 101 7.40 -6.28 10.58
N ASP A 102 8.33 -5.72 9.84
CA ASP A 102 8.84 -6.38 8.66
C ASP A 102 9.58 -7.68 9.01
N SER A 103 9.84 -8.51 8.03
CA SER A 103 10.48 -9.83 8.19
C SER A 103 11.81 -9.81 8.94
N ASP A 104 12.54 -8.70 8.88
CA ASP A 104 13.82 -8.49 9.57
C ASP A 104 13.68 -7.92 10.99
N GLY A 105 12.45 -7.70 11.47
CA GLY A 105 12.18 -7.14 12.78
C GLY A 105 12.19 -5.61 12.88
N THR A 106 12.48 -4.92 11.78
CA THR A 106 12.41 -3.45 11.71
C THR A 106 10.98 -2.97 11.47
N PRO A 107 10.67 -1.67 11.69
CA PRO A 107 9.35 -1.12 11.35
C PRO A 107 8.95 -1.36 9.89
N MET A 108 7.67 -1.38 9.61
CA MET A 108 7.16 -1.45 8.24
C MET A 108 7.54 -0.17 7.47
N ILE A 109 7.67 -0.26 6.15
CA ILE A 109 7.99 0.90 5.30
C ILE A 109 7.02 2.04 5.55
N THR A 110 5.73 1.75 5.61
CA THR A 110 4.69 2.76 5.79
C THR A 110 4.65 3.35 7.21
N ASP A 111 5.15 2.66 8.21
CA ASP A 111 5.33 3.21 9.57
C ASP A 111 6.41 4.31 9.62
N LEU A 112 7.36 4.28 8.67
CA LEU A 112 8.46 5.24 8.53
C LEU A 112 8.27 6.22 7.38
N MET A 113 7.20 6.07 6.60
CA MET A 113 6.92 6.90 5.42
C MET A 113 6.78 8.38 5.81
N ASP A 114 7.43 9.25 5.05
CA ASP A 114 7.30 10.69 5.18
C ASP A 114 5.84 11.13 4.93
N GLU A 115 5.34 12.04 5.75
CA GLU A 115 3.95 12.48 5.70
C GLU A 115 3.63 13.26 4.41
N ASP A 116 4.58 14.07 3.94
CA ASP A 116 4.40 14.83 2.71
C ASP A 116 4.33 13.91 1.50
N ASP A 117 5.10 12.81 1.48
CA ASP A 117 4.97 11.78 0.46
C ASP A 117 3.57 11.14 0.48
N PHE A 118 3.05 10.82 1.66
CA PHE A 118 1.70 10.26 1.78
C PHE A 118 0.63 11.25 1.28
N VAL A 119 0.76 12.53 1.60
CA VAL A 119 -0.14 13.58 1.10
C VAL A 119 -0.08 13.67 -0.41
N GLU A 120 1.09 13.60 -1.03
CA GLU A 120 1.23 13.60 -2.50
C GLU A 120 0.56 12.37 -3.13
N PHE A 121 0.71 11.18 -2.52
CA PHE A 121 0.02 9.97 -2.98
C PHE A 121 -1.51 10.09 -2.86
N ALA A 122 -2.00 10.70 -1.79
CA ALA A 122 -3.43 10.94 -1.59
C ALA A 122 -4.03 11.89 -2.64
N LYS A 123 -3.26 12.86 -3.14
CA LYS A 123 -3.69 13.79 -4.21
C LYS A 123 -4.04 13.07 -5.53
N VAL A 124 -3.50 11.89 -5.77
CA VAL A 124 -3.86 11.07 -6.94
C VAL A 124 -5.35 10.75 -6.93
N LEU A 125 -5.91 10.41 -5.76
CA LEU A 125 -7.34 10.13 -5.63
C LEU A 125 -8.20 11.37 -5.91
N LYS A 126 -7.72 12.56 -5.53
CA LYS A 126 -8.38 13.84 -5.87
C LYS A 126 -8.42 14.05 -7.37
N LYS A 127 -7.29 13.88 -8.05
CA LYS A 127 -7.18 13.99 -9.52
C LYS A 127 -8.16 13.06 -10.22
N LEU A 128 -8.29 11.82 -9.73
CA LEU A 128 -9.17 10.80 -10.31
C LEU A 128 -10.65 10.95 -9.90
N GLY A 129 -10.95 11.75 -8.87
CA GLY A 129 -12.29 11.99 -8.36
C GLY A 129 -12.98 10.76 -7.76
N ARG A 130 -12.23 9.70 -7.46
CA ARG A 130 -12.76 8.42 -6.95
C ARG A 130 -11.79 7.75 -5.97
N GLY A 131 -12.28 6.69 -5.33
CA GLY A 131 -11.53 5.92 -4.35
C GLY A 131 -11.63 6.48 -2.94
N PHE A 132 -10.98 5.83 -2.01
CA PHE A 132 -10.85 6.24 -0.61
C PHE A 132 -9.53 5.78 -0.01
N ILE A 133 -9.18 6.28 1.16
CA ILE A 133 -7.94 5.96 1.86
C ILE A 133 -8.28 5.01 3.01
N GLN A 134 -7.54 3.91 3.13
CA GLN A 134 -7.59 3.03 4.29
C GLN A 134 -6.28 3.18 5.06
N VAL A 135 -6.37 3.61 6.33
CA VAL A 135 -5.20 3.74 7.22
C VAL A 135 -5.43 2.93 8.49
N LEU A 136 -4.45 2.14 8.86
CA LEU A 136 -4.42 1.53 10.19
C LEU A 136 -3.54 2.37 11.11
N GLY A 137 -4.14 3.10 12.04
CA GLY A 137 -3.44 4.01 12.94
C GLY A 137 -3.20 5.39 12.33
N GLY A 138 -2.09 6.01 12.68
CA GLY A 138 -1.74 7.38 12.28
C GLY A 138 -2.27 8.44 13.25
N ASP A 139 -1.69 9.62 13.20
CA ASP A 139 -2.10 10.76 14.00
C ASP A 139 -3.30 11.46 13.34
N PHE A 140 -4.16 12.05 14.17
CA PHE A 140 -5.37 12.73 13.70
C PHE A 140 -5.05 13.85 12.70
N ASP A 141 -4.06 14.69 13.00
CA ASP A 141 -3.67 15.82 12.16
C ASP A 141 -3.18 15.35 10.77
N VAL A 142 -2.45 14.24 10.71
CA VAL A 142 -2.00 13.64 9.44
C VAL A 142 -3.19 13.11 8.66
N ASN A 143 -4.11 12.42 9.33
CA ASN A 143 -5.31 11.87 8.69
C ASN A 143 -6.22 12.99 8.16
N GLU A 144 -6.35 14.12 8.88
CA GLU A 144 -7.07 15.30 8.40
C GLU A 144 -6.41 15.87 7.13
N ARG A 145 -5.09 16.05 7.13
CA ARG A 145 -4.33 16.50 5.94
C ARG A 145 -4.55 15.58 4.73
N LEU A 146 -4.60 14.27 4.95
CA LEU A 146 -4.84 13.29 3.88
C LEU A 146 -6.26 13.42 3.31
N MET A 147 -7.27 13.58 4.16
CA MET A 147 -8.66 13.79 3.72
C MET A 147 -8.81 15.10 2.95
N GLU A 148 -8.21 16.20 3.42
CA GLU A 148 -8.21 17.49 2.72
C GLU A 148 -7.49 17.41 1.36
N ALA A 149 -6.32 16.78 1.34
CA ALA A 149 -5.52 16.66 0.12
C ALA A 149 -6.21 15.78 -0.93
N SER A 150 -6.82 14.68 -0.53
CA SER A 150 -7.51 13.75 -1.42
C SER A 150 -8.92 14.21 -1.79
N GLY A 151 -9.59 14.94 -0.92
CA GLY A 151 -11.04 15.22 -1.02
C GLY A 151 -11.88 13.93 -1.01
N ARG A 152 -11.37 12.86 -0.40
CA ARG A 152 -11.97 11.51 -0.44
C ARG A 152 -12.23 10.99 0.98
N PRO A 153 -13.22 10.08 1.14
CA PRO A 153 -13.46 9.42 2.42
C PRO A 153 -12.24 8.61 2.88
N MET A 154 -12.12 8.43 4.19
CA MET A 154 -11.12 7.61 4.83
C MET A 154 -11.77 6.55 5.73
N ILE A 155 -11.18 5.37 5.76
CA ILE A 155 -11.41 4.33 6.77
C ILE A 155 -10.20 4.37 7.70
N TRP A 156 -10.47 4.62 8.97
CA TRP A 156 -9.44 4.79 10.01
C TRP A 156 -9.83 4.04 11.28
#